data_83a5d73d7601df645d8e85bd69c73a02
#
_entry.id   83a5d73d7601df645d8e85bd69c73a02
#
_cell.length_a   1.000
_cell.length_b   1.000
_cell.length_c   1.000
_cell.angle_alpha   90.00
_cell.angle_beta   90.00
_cell.angle_gamma   90.00
#
_symmetry.space_group_name_H-M   'P 1'
#
loop_
_entity.id
_entity.type
_entity.pdbx_description
1 polymer ?
#
loop_
_entity_poly.entity_id
_entity_poly.type
_entity_poly.pdbx_seq_one_letter_code
_entity_poly.pdbx_strand_id
1 'polypeptide(L)'
;THLLDENAVKEIINEVAKLCELSSTTTKVKQENWNEKWENNFEPVYINDKCVIRAHFHAAFTDIKHEIIITPKMSFGTGHHETTSLVMNEMFGIEFTDKSVLDMGSGTGVLAILAAKLGATSLIGIDFDEWAYENAVENAEINAISTISFIHGDADAIGDAIFDIILANINRNIILQDIATYVKAMNTKSEIIFSGFLKEDIPLILEKSEQLGLELVVSKHKNKWQMLHLKKA
;
A
#
# COMPACT_ATOMS: atom_id res chain seq x y z
N THR A 1 12.28 27.10 14.35
CA THR A 1 13.67 26.61 14.52
C THR A 1 14.17 27.11 15.87
N HIS A 2 14.13 26.27 16.91
CA HIS A 2 14.81 26.58 18.16
C HIS A 2 16.31 26.40 17.91
N LEU A 3 17.05 27.50 17.89
CA LEU A 3 18.48 27.44 17.89
C LEU A 3 18.93 26.80 19.23
N LEU A 4 19.77 25.79 19.12
CA LEU A 4 20.36 25.15 20.29
C LEU A 4 21.16 26.24 21.05
N ASP A 5 20.84 26.44 22.31
CA ASP A 5 21.63 27.34 23.16
C ASP A 5 22.96 26.66 23.47
N GLU A 6 23.99 27.04 22.73
CA GLU A 6 25.34 26.45 22.88
C GLU A 6 25.89 26.60 24.28
N ASN A 7 25.49 27.65 25.05
CA ASN A 7 25.93 27.85 26.42
C ASN A 7 25.24 26.87 27.37
N ALA A 8 23.94 26.70 27.24
CA ALA A 8 23.17 25.70 28.01
C ALA A 8 23.70 24.28 27.80
N VAL A 9 24.03 23.92 26.54
CA VAL A 9 24.61 22.60 26.22
C VAL A 9 26.00 22.45 26.86
N LYS A 10 26.87 23.48 26.83
CA LYS A 10 28.19 23.45 27.49
C LYS A 10 28.08 23.30 29.00
N GLU A 11 27.13 23.99 29.64
CA GLU A 11 26.87 23.84 31.05
C GLU A 11 26.48 22.42 31.44
N ILE A 12 25.53 21.80 30.68
CA ILE A 12 25.12 20.42 30.89
C ILE A 12 26.31 19.46 30.74
N ILE A 13 27.10 19.61 29.66
CA ILE A 13 28.28 18.79 29.42
C ILE A 13 29.27 18.90 30.59
N ASN A 14 29.52 20.10 31.08
CA ASN A 14 30.43 20.33 32.23
C ASN A 14 29.90 19.71 33.53
N GLU A 15 28.60 19.74 33.77
CA GLU A 15 28.00 19.10 34.94
C GLU A 15 28.14 17.58 34.90
N VAL A 16 27.83 16.97 33.73
CA VAL A 16 27.94 15.52 33.51
C VAL A 16 29.40 15.06 33.57
N ALA A 17 30.34 15.84 33.05
CA ALA A 17 31.77 15.53 33.09
C ALA A 17 32.37 15.50 34.52
N LYS A 18 31.70 16.07 35.52
CA LYS A 18 32.09 15.92 36.93
C LYS A 18 31.76 14.55 37.52
N LEU A 19 30.83 13.81 36.86
CA LEU A 19 30.31 12.54 37.36
C LEU A 19 30.88 11.31 36.62
N CYS A 20 31.38 11.51 35.40
CA CYS A 20 31.94 10.43 34.56
C CYS A 20 32.92 11.00 33.52
N GLU A 21 33.77 10.13 32.95
CA GLU A 21 34.55 10.49 31.75
C GLU A 21 33.60 10.70 30.57
N LEU A 22 33.58 11.91 30.00
CA LEU A 22 32.72 12.30 28.91
C LEU A 22 33.56 12.90 27.78
N SER A 23 33.38 12.37 26.55
CA SER A 23 33.82 13.04 25.33
C SER A 23 32.60 13.53 24.55
N SER A 24 32.67 14.76 24.08
CA SER A 24 31.57 15.32 23.25
C SER A 24 32.12 15.91 21.96
N THR A 25 31.38 15.73 20.86
CA THR A 25 31.69 16.34 19.56
C THR A 25 30.45 17.05 19.06
N THR A 26 30.61 18.34 18.76
CA THR A 26 29.52 19.14 18.17
C THR A 26 29.82 19.36 16.69
N THR A 27 28.93 18.94 15.85
CA THR A 27 29.03 19.14 14.39
C THR A 27 27.90 20.06 13.93
N LYS A 28 28.25 21.14 13.24
CA LYS A 28 27.26 22.02 12.62
C LYS A 28 26.77 21.37 11.32
N VAL A 29 25.55 20.85 11.36
CA VAL A 29 24.90 20.30 10.17
C VAL A 29 24.44 21.48 9.31
N LYS A 30 24.83 21.50 8.02
CA LYS A 30 24.31 22.46 7.07
C LYS A 30 22.79 22.26 6.96
N GLN A 31 22.07 23.38 6.92
CA GLN A 31 20.65 23.34 6.62
C GLN A 31 20.48 22.91 5.17
N GLU A 32 20.02 21.71 4.96
CA GLU A 32 19.70 21.15 3.65
C GLU A 32 18.19 21.08 3.47
N ASN A 33 17.72 21.33 2.26
CA ASN A 33 16.33 21.08 1.92
C ASN A 33 16.15 19.57 1.73
N TRP A 34 15.86 18.87 2.83
CA TRP A 34 15.67 17.42 2.80
C TRP A 34 14.47 17.01 1.93
N ASN A 35 13.43 17.85 1.82
CA ASN A 35 12.29 17.60 0.96
C ASN A 35 12.72 17.58 -0.51
N GLU A 36 13.45 18.58 -0.96
CA GLU A 36 13.96 18.64 -2.32
C GLU A 36 14.90 17.46 -2.66
N LYS A 37 15.78 17.09 -1.72
CA LYS A 37 16.63 15.91 -1.89
C LYS A 37 15.83 14.62 -1.98
N TRP A 38 14.78 14.50 -1.18
CA TRP A 38 13.92 13.34 -1.19
C TRP A 38 13.09 13.26 -2.48
N GLU A 39 12.49 14.37 -2.91
CA GLU A 39 11.75 14.48 -4.18
C GLU A 39 12.62 14.12 -5.38
N ASN A 40 13.87 14.59 -5.43
CA ASN A 40 14.83 14.29 -6.48
C ASN A 40 15.27 12.81 -6.53
N ASN A 41 15.13 12.07 -5.44
CA ASN A 41 15.47 10.65 -5.36
C ASN A 41 14.23 9.73 -5.43
N PHE A 42 13.02 10.29 -5.51
CA PHE A 42 11.79 9.51 -5.66
C PHE A 42 11.53 9.28 -7.13
N GLU A 43 11.83 8.08 -7.63
CA GLU A 43 11.69 7.75 -9.05
C GLU A 43 10.29 7.24 -9.39
N PRO A 44 9.76 7.51 -10.60
CA PRO A 44 8.53 6.87 -11.08
C PRO A 44 8.68 5.36 -11.18
N VAL A 45 7.63 4.63 -10.84
CA VAL A 45 7.60 3.16 -10.87
C VAL A 45 6.81 2.67 -12.06
N TYR A 46 7.44 1.87 -12.90
CA TYR A 46 6.82 1.26 -14.06
C TYR A 46 6.30 -0.14 -13.73
N ILE A 47 5.03 -0.37 -14.02
CA ILE A 47 4.39 -1.68 -13.93
C ILE A 47 4.19 -2.20 -15.35
N ASN A 48 5.16 -2.97 -15.82
CA ASN A 48 5.31 -3.34 -17.23
C ASN A 48 5.33 -2.09 -18.14
N ASP A 49 4.84 -2.23 -19.36
CA ASP A 49 4.57 -1.18 -20.33
C ASP A 49 3.17 -0.56 -20.22
N LYS A 50 2.40 -0.94 -19.19
CA LYS A 50 0.96 -0.63 -19.07
C LYS A 50 0.64 0.48 -18.11
N CYS A 51 1.42 0.64 -17.04
CA CYS A 51 1.14 1.61 -15.99
C CYS A 51 2.42 2.25 -15.44
N VAL A 52 2.33 3.53 -15.12
CA VAL A 52 3.34 4.25 -14.35
C VAL A 52 2.70 4.83 -13.09
N ILE A 53 3.39 4.67 -11.96
CA ILE A 53 3.07 5.38 -10.72
C ILE A 53 4.11 6.48 -10.57
N ARG A 54 3.67 7.71 -10.46
CA ARG A 54 4.54 8.85 -10.24
C ARG A 54 4.07 9.74 -9.08
N ALA A 55 4.99 10.48 -8.52
CA ALA A 55 4.61 11.53 -7.60
C ALA A 55 4.02 12.75 -8.34
N HIS A 56 3.25 13.57 -7.62
CA HIS A 56 2.61 14.76 -8.19
C HIS A 56 3.61 15.81 -8.71
N PHE A 57 4.86 15.79 -8.21
CA PHE A 57 5.94 16.69 -8.65
C PHE A 57 6.69 16.22 -9.90
N HIS A 58 6.46 15.01 -10.40
CA HIS A 58 7.04 14.53 -11.65
C HIS A 58 6.25 15.04 -12.86
N ALA A 59 6.93 15.17 -14.01
CA ALA A 59 6.27 15.44 -15.28
C ALA A 59 5.29 14.31 -15.64
N ALA A 60 4.22 14.68 -16.36
CA ALA A 60 3.24 13.70 -16.84
C ALA A 60 3.83 12.80 -17.95
N PHE A 61 3.38 11.55 -18.00
CA PHE A 61 3.73 10.56 -19.02
C PHE A 61 2.59 10.44 -20.03
N THR A 62 2.91 10.59 -21.32
CA THR A 62 1.91 10.55 -22.41
C THR A 62 1.87 9.21 -23.12
N ASP A 63 2.92 8.41 -23.02
CA ASP A 63 3.10 7.19 -23.81
C ASP A 63 2.70 5.90 -23.07
N ILE A 64 2.08 6.05 -21.87
CA ILE A 64 1.65 4.93 -21.02
C ILE A 64 0.13 4.97 -20.86
N LYS A 65 -0.51 3.80 -21.00
CA LYS A 65 -1.97 3.70 -20.97
C LYS A 65 -2.59 4.12 -19.65
N HIS A 66 -1.95 3.78 -18.52
CA HIS A 66 -2.43 4.11 -17.19
C HIS A 66 -1.36 4.87 -16.42
N GLU A 67 -1.63 6.12 -16.09
CA GLU A 67 -0.83 6.91 -15.17
C GLU A 67 -1.56 6.99 -13.83
N ILE A 68 -0.83 6.73 -12.73
CA ILE A 68 -1.32 6.92 -11.37
C ILE A 68 -0.44 7.95 -10.69
N ILE A 69 -1.07 9.01 -10.20
CA ILE A 69 -0.40 10.08 -9.48
C ILE A 69 -0.59 9.84 -7.99
N ILE A 70 0.48 9.92 -7.23
CA ILE A 70 0.42 9.83 -5.77
C ILE A 70 1.12 11.02 -5.12
N THR A 71 0.65 11.38 -3.95
CA THR A 71 1.39 12.18 -2.98
C THR A 71 2.14 11.22 -2.07
N PRO A 72 3.45 11.04 -2.24
CA PRO A 72 4.20 10.11 -1.40
C PRO A 72 4.24 10.65 0.04
N LYS A 73 3.68 9.87 0.97
CA LYS A 73 3.69 10.11 2.41
C LYS A 73 4.26 8.89 3.12
N MET A 74 4.05 8.77 4.41
CA MET A 74 4.47 7.60 5.20
C MET A 74 3.59 6.35 4.97
N SER A 75 2.61 6.43 4.07
CA SER A 75 1.70 5.32 3.74
C SER A 75 2.37 4.31 2.81
N PHE A 76 2.06 3.02 2.99
CA PHE A 76 2.49 1.94 2.11
C PHE A 76 1.77 1.98 0.75
N GLY A 77 2.41 1.46 -0.31
CA GLY A 77 1.76 1.35 -1.64
C GLY A 77 2.22 2.37 -2.67
N THR A 78 3.44 2.91 -2.56
CA THR A 78 4.03 3.82 -3.57
C THR A 78 4.43 3.12 -4.88
N GLY A 79 4.25 1.80 -4.97
CA GLY A 79 4.63 0.99 -6.13
C GLY A 79 6.04 0.43 -6.08
N HIS A 80 6.95 0.99 -5.28
CA HIS A 80 8.35 0.54 -5.19
C HIS A 80 8.51 -0.85 -4.57
N HIS A 81 7.58 -1.24 -3.69
CA HIS A 81 7.65 -2.55 -3.06
C HIS A 81 7.20 -3.66 -4.02
N GLU A 82 7.86 -4.81 -3.94
CA GLU A 82 7.63 -5.96 -4.82
C GLU A 82 6.19 -6.47 -4.77
N THR A 83 5.57 -6.45 -3.58
CA THR A 83 4.18 -6.92 -3.40
C THR A 83 3.19 -6.07 -4.16
N THR A 84 3.32 -4.74 -4.14
CA THR A 84 2.46 -3.83 -4.89
C THR A 84 2.60 -4.09 -6.39
N SER A 85 3.84 -4.22 -6.88
CA SER A 85 4.06 -4.52 -8.31
C SER A 85 3.55 -5.90 -8.72
N LEU A 86 3.63 -6.92 -7.84
CA LEU A 86 3.07 -8.25 -8.10
C LEU A 86 1.55 -8.20 -8.28
N VAL A 87 0.83 -7.56 -7.34
CA VAL A 87 -0.63 -7.42 -7.40
C VAL A 87 -1.05 -6.64 -8.63
N MET A 88 -0.44 -5.47 -8.89
CA MET A 88 -0.76 -4.65 -10.05
C MET A 88 -0.52 -5.38 -11.38
N ASN A 89 0.56 -6.17 -11.48
CA ASN A 89 0.80 -7.00 -12.66
C ASN A 89 -0.28 -8.06 -12.87
N GLU A 90 -0.78 -8.68 -11.78
CA GLU A 90 -1.87 -9.65 -11.84
C GLU A 90 -3.17 -8.99 -12.27
N MET A 91 -3.49 -7.80 -11.76
CA MET A 91 -4.70 -7.04 -12.09
C MET A 91 -4.87 -6.81 -13.59
N PHE A 92 -3.80 -6.70 -14.37
CA PHE A 92 -3.89 -6.57 -15.84
C PHE A 92 -4.35 -7.85 -16.56
N GLY A 93 -4.44 -8.96 -15.86
CA GLY A 93 -4.97 -10.24 -16.37
C GLY A 93 -6.40 -10.52 -15.97
N ILE A 94 -7.01 -9.64 -15.16
CA ILE A 94 -8.36 -9.79 -14.61
C ILE A 94 -9.31 -8.78 -15.28
N GLU A 95 -10.56 -9.17 -15.47
CA GLU A 95 -11.60 -8.29 -16.00
C GLU A 95 -12.21 -7.45 -14.86
N PHE A 96 -12.00 -6.14 -14.92
CA PHE A 96 -12.52 -5.19 -13.92
C PHE A 96 -13.74 -4.40 -14.39
N THR A 97 -14.10 -4.45 -15.68
CA THR A 97 -15.23 -3.68 -16.22
C THR A 97 -16.52 -4.04 -15.48
N ASP A 98 -17.20 -3.02 -14.97
CA ASP A 98 -18.46 -3.13 -14.22
C ASP A 98 -18.37 -3.96 -12.93
N LYS A 99 -17.17 -4.20 -12.39
CA LYS A 99 -16.96 -4.99 -11.18
C LYS A 99 -17.04 -4.14 -9.90
N SER A 100 -17.47 -4.81 -8.82
CA SER A 100 -17.34 -4.35 -7.45
C SER A 100 -16.02 -4.83 -6.85
N VAL A 101 -15.24 -3.91 -6.25
CA VAL A 101 -13.88 -4.17 -5.77
C VAL A 101 -13.71 -3.69 -4.34
N LEU A 102 -13.09 -4.54 -3.51
CA LEU A 102 -12.57 -4.18 -2.20
C LEU A 102 -11.04 -4.11 -2.25
N ASP A 103 -10.45 -3.02 -1.77
CA ASP A 103 -9.02 -2.87 -1.50
C ASP A 103 -8.80 -2.82 0.02
N MET A 104 -8.37 -3.95 0.59
CA MET A 104 -8.20 -4.11 2.04
C MET A 104 -6.75 -3.83 2.45
N GLY A 105 -6.55 -2.88 3.37
CA GLY A 105 -5.25 -2.30 3.65
C GLY A 105 -4.82 -1.40 2.48
N SER A 106 -5.67 -0.43 2.13
CA SER A 106 -5.55 0.34 0.87
C SER A 106 -4.28 1.20 0.80
N GLY A 107 -3.67 1.55 1.93
CA GLY A 107 -2.44 2.35 1.96
C GLY A 107 -2.58 3.67 1.21
N THR A 108 -1.78 3.86 0.15
CA THR A 108 -1.90 5.01 -0.76
C THR A 108 -3.14 4.98 -1.65
N GLY A 109 -3.93 3.91 -1.63
CA GLY A 109 -5.05 3.68 -2.54
C GLY A 109 -4.67 3.24 -3.96
N VAL A 110 -3.40 2.95 -4.21
CA VAL A 110 -2.89 2.68 -5.57
C VAL A 110 -3.59 1.52 -6.28
N LEU A 111 -3.96 0.45 -5.54
CA LEU A 111 -4.65 -0.71 -6.11
C LEU A 111 -6.10 -0.37 -6.45
N ALA A 112 -6.82 0.31 -5.55
CA ALA A 112 -8.18 0.80 -5.81
C ALA A 112 -8.21 1.77 -7.00
N ILE A 113 -7.24 2.69 -7.08
CA ILE A 113 -7.09 3.64 -8.20
C ILE A 113 -6.84 2.89 -9.52
N LEU A 114 -5.97 1.87 -9.51
CA LEU A 114 -5.78 1.04 -10.71
C LEU A 114 -7.06 0.29 -11.09
N ALA A 115 -7.76 -0.31 -10.13
CA ALA A 115 -9.03 -1.01 -10.39
C ALA A 115 -10.07 -0.08 -11.03
N ALA A 116 -10.19 1.17 -10.57
CA ALA A 116 -11.06 2.17 -11.20
C ALA A 116 -10.63 2.48 -12.64
N LYS A 117 -9.32 2.66 -12.89
CA LYS A 117 -8.78 2.90 -14.24
C LYS A 117 -8.93 1.68 -15.16
N LEU A 118 -9.09 0.48 -14.62
CA LEU A 118 -9.39 -0.76 -15.36
C LEU A 118 -10.89 -0.98 -15.59
N GLY A 119 -11.76 -0.10 -15.09
CA GLY A 119 -13.19 -0.11 -15.37
C GLY A 119 -14.10 -0.58 -14.24
N ALA A 120 -13.56 -0.79 -13.03
CA ALA A 120 -14.41 -1.08 -11.87
C ALA A 120 -15.32 0.12 -11.56
N THR A 121 -16.57 -0.16 -11.19
CA THR A 121 -17.62 0.86 -11.01
C THR A 121 -18.05 1.07 -9.55
N SER A 122 -17.80 0.09 -8.68
CA SER A 122 -18.11 0.14 -7.26
C SER A 122 -16.87 -0.27 -6.48
N LEU A 123 -16.22 0.69 -5.81
CA LEU A 123 -14.96 0.43 -5.12
C LEU A 123 -15.02 0.90 -3.68
N ILE A 124 -14.57 0.03 -2.78
CA ILE A 124 -14.34 0.37 -1.39
C ILE A 124 -12.88 0.11 -1.06
N GLY A 125 -12.19 1.12 -0.51
CA GLY A 125 -10.87 0.99 0.08
C GLY A 125 -10.99 1.08 1.60
N ILE A 126 -10.39 0.15 2.34
CA ILE A 126 -10.42 0.17 3.81
C ILE A 126 -8.98 0.17 4.31
N ASP A 127 -8.65 1.06 5.24
CA ASP A 127 -7.40 1.04 5.97
C ASP A 127 -7.63 1.38 7.44
N PHE A 128 -6.93 0.69 8.34
CA PHE A 128 -7.04 0.94 9.79
C PHE A 128 -6.19 2.14 10.24
N ASP A 129 -5.21 2.55 9.44
CA ASP A 129 -4.36 3.71 9.70
C ASP A 129 -5.01 4.97 9.12
N GLU A 130 -5.31 5.93 9.98
CA GLU A 130 -5.95 7.20 9.60
C GLU A 130 -5.13 7.97 8.56
N TRP A 131 -3.78 7.96 8.67
CA TRP A 131 -2.90 8.62 7.71
C TRP A 131 -2.93 7.97 6.34
N ALA A 132 -3.03 6.63 6.29
CA ALA A 132 -3.19 5.88 5.05
C ALA A 132 -4.53 6.17 4.40
N TYR A 133 -5.62 6.13 5.18
CA TYR A 133 -6.96 6.51 4.73
C TYR A 133 -7.00 7.92 4.12
N GLU A 134 -6.48 8.95 4.83
CA GLU A 134 -6.43 10.32 4.34
C GLU A 134 -5.61 10.44 3.05
N ASN A 135 -4.47 9.73 2.98
CA ASN A 135 -3.62 9.73 1.81
C ASN A 135 -4.28 9.06 0.60
N ALA A 136 -5.03 7.97 0.81
CA ALA A 136 -5.79 7.31 -0.24
C ALA A 136 -6.88 8.22 -0.85
N VAL A 137 -7.61 8.93 0.01
CA VAL A 137 -8.62 9.93 -0.41
C VAL A 137 -7.96 11.02 -1.28
N GLU A 138 -6.89 11.64 -0.79
CA GLU A 138 -6.13 12.66 -1.54
C GLU A 138 -5.64 12.14 -2.89
N ASN A 139 -5.10 10.92 -2.92
CA ASN A 139 -4.60 10.32 -4.15
C ASN A 139 -5.72 10.01 -5.16
N ALA A 140 -6.90 9.59 -4.72
CA ALA A 140 -8.05 9.40 -5.60
C ALA A 140 -8.50 10.75 -6.21
N GLU A 141 -8.53 11.82 -5.43
CA GLU A 141 -8.86 13.17 -5.89
C GLU A 141 -7.87 13.67 -6.95
N ILE A 142 -6.56 13.51 -6.72
CA ILE A 142 -5.51 13.91 -7.68
C ILE A 142 -5.66 13.14 -9.00
N ASN A 143 -6.10 11.87 -8.95
CA ASN A 143 -6.35 11.06 -10.13
C ASN A 143 -7.73 11.32 -10.78
N ALA A 144 -8.52 12.27 -10.26
CA ALA A 144 -9.88 12.58 -10.70
C ALA A 144 -10.83 11.36 -10.64
N ILE A 145 -10.68 10.50 -9.64
CA ILE A 145 -11.52 9.32 -9.43
C ILE A 145 -12.45 9.57 -8.25
N SER A 146 -13.76 9.55 -8.50
CA SER A 146 -14.81 9.75 -7.49
C SER A 146 -15.63 8.48 -7.20
N THR A 147 -15.28 7.36 -7.84
CA THR A 147 -16.01 6.09 -7.72
C THR A 147 -15.53 5.22 -6.54
N ILE A 148 -14.48 5.64 -5.85
CA ILE A 148 -13.92 4.92 -4.70
C ILE A 148 -14.45 5.55 -3.41
N SER A 149 -15.03 4.74 -2.53
CA SER A 149 -15.35 5.11 -1.16
C SER A 149 -14.25 4.59 -0.23
N PHE A 150 -13.46 5.48 0.38
CA PHE A 150 -12.51 5.07 1.40
C PHE A 150 -13.15 5.09 2.78
N ILE A 151 -12.78 4.11 3.62
CA ILE A 151 -13.28 3.94 4.99
C ILE A 151 -12.08 3.75 5.92
N HIS A 152 -12.00 4.55 6.98
CA HIS A 152 -11.07 4.32 8.07
C HIS A 152 -11.63 3.22 8.98
N GLY A 153 -11.01 2.04 9.01
CA GLY A 153 -11.50 0.89 9.75
C GLY A 153 -10.73 -0.40 9.43
N ASP A 154 -11.24 -1.49 9.95
CA ASP A 154 -10.74 -2.84 9.74
C ASP A 154 -11.75 -3.70 8.93
N ALA A 155 -11.58 -5.03 8.94
CA ALA A 155 -12.44 -5.95 8.21
C ALA A 155 -13.94 -5.91 8.64
N ASP A 156 -14.25 -5.42 9.84
CA ASP A 156 -15.64 -5.28 10.29
C ASP A 156 -16.39 -4.18 9.50
N ALA A 157 -15.65 -3.21 8.95
CA ALA A 157 -16.21 -2.15 8.12
C ALA A 157 -16.74 -2.64 6.76
N ILE A 158 -16.43 -3.88 6.35
CA ILE A 158 -16.99 -4.52 5.15
C ILE A 158 -18.51 -4.66 5.28
N GLY A 159 -19.03 -4.96 6.48
CA GLY A 159 -20.44 -5.16 6.74
C GLY A 159 -21.04 -6.27 5.86
N ASP A 160 -22.19 -5.99 5.24
CA ASP A 160 -22.90 -6.92 4.35
C ASP A 160 -22.57 -6.71 2.87
N ALA A 161 -21.55 -5.91 2.55
CA ALA A 161 -21.17 -5.65 1.16
C ALA A 161 -20.59 -6.91 0.48
N ILE A 162 -20.88 -7.05 -0.82
CA ILE A 162 -20.40 -8.18 -1.63
C ILE A 162 -19.58 -7.66 -2.80
N PHE A 163 -18.47 -8.33 -3.06
CA PHE A 163 -17.50 -7.93 -4.08
C PHE A 163 -17.22 -9.03 -5.09
N ASP A 164 -17.00 -8.60 -6.33
CA ASP A 164 -16.51 -9.48 -7.40
C ASP A 164 -15.02 -9.75 -7.25
N ILE A 165 -14.26 -8.74 -6.78
CA ILE A 165 -12.81 -8.82 -6.62
C ILE A 165 -12.41 -8.22 -5.27
N ILE A 166 -11.55 -8.94 -4.56
CA ILE A 166 -10.92 -8.45 -3.32
C ILE A 166 -9.41 -8.39 -3.52
N LEU A 167 -8.81 -7.25 -3.21
CA LEU A 167 -7.37 -7.02 -3.20
C LEU A 167 -6.92 -6.87 -1.74
N ALA A 168 -5.96 -7.68 -1.29
CA ALA A 168 -5.45 -7.62 0.08
C ALA A 168 -3.93 -7.79 0.09
N ASN A 169 -3.23 -6.66 -0.05
CA ASN A 169 -1.77 -6.59 0.02
C ASN A 169 -1.33 -6.25 1.45
N ILE A 170 -1.54 -7.17 2.37
CA ILE A 170 -1.37 -7.02 3.82
C ILE A 170 -0.54 -8.18 4.39
N ASN A 171 -0.13 -8.09 5.66
CA ASN A 171 0.66 -9.15 6.25
C ASN A 171 -0.14 -10.45 6.48
N ARG A 172 0.58 -11.60 6.51
CA ARG A 172 0.01 -12.94 6.70
C ARG A 172 -0.93 -13.04 7.91
N ASN A 173 -0.59 -12.42 9.04
CA ASN A 173 -1.37 -12.60 10.27
C ASN A 173 -2.79 -12.01 10.10
N ILE A 174 -2.89 -10.86 9.48
CA ILE A 174 -4.18 -10.23 9.17
C ILE A 174 -4.94 -11.03 8.12
N ILE A 175 -4.26 -11.53 7.07
CA ILE A 175 -4.91 -12.43 6.09
C ILE A 175 -5.54 -13.62 6.80
N LEU A 176 -4.80 -14.34 7.65
CA LEU A 176 -5.30 -15.52 8.36
C LEU A 176 -6.40 -15.20 9.37
N GLN A 177 -6.37 -14.02 9.97
CA GLN A 177 -7.40 -13.55 10.88
C GLN A 177 -8.72 -13.28 10.14
N ASP A 178 -8.66 -12.56 9.02
CA ASP A 178 -9.84 -11.93 8.41
C ASP A 178 -10.34 -12.66 7.15
N ILE A 179 -9.63 -13.68 6.64
CA ILE A 179 -9.99 -14.39 5.39
C ILE A 179 -11.43 -14.92 5.40
N ALA A 180 -11.96 -15.35 6.54
CA ALA A 180 -13.34 -15.80 6.64
C ALA A 180 -14.35 -14.67 6.40
N THR A 181 -14.03 -13.45 6.83
CA THR A 181 -14.81 -12.24 6.56
C THR A 181 -14.76 -11.89 5.09
N TYR A 182 -13.58 -11.96 4.47
CA TYR A 182 -13.42 -11.74 3.03
C TYR A 182 -14.24 -12.73 2.21
N VAL A 183 -14.19 -14.03 2.54
CA VAL A 183 -14.96 -15.05 1.83
C VAL A 183 -16.47 -14.87 1.97
N LYS A 184 -16.98 -14.38 3.12
CA LYS A 184 -18.38 -14.00 3.27
C LYS A 184 -18.78 -12.86 2.34
N ALA A 185 -17.87 -11.92 2.11
CA ALA A 185 -18.06 -10.78 1.20
C ALA A 185 -17.85 -11.12 -0.29
N MET A 186 -17.80 -12.40 -0.67
CA MET A 186 -17.61 -12.88 -2.04
C MET A 186 -18.81 -13.71 -2.50
N ASN A 187 -19.21 -13.53 -3.77
CA ASN A 187 -20.09 -14.46 -4.47
C ASN A 187 -19.31 -15.64 -5.05
N THR A 188 -20.04 -16.66 -5.53
CA THR A 188 -19.46 -17.70 -6.40
C THR A 188 -18.78 -17.06 -7.61
N LYS A 189 -17.57 -17.52 -7.92
CA LYS A 189 -16.68 -17.02 -8.98
C LYS A 189 -16.02 -15.66 -8.69
N SER A 190 -16.26 -15.02 -7.56
CA SER A 190 -15.47 -13.86 -7.15
C SER A 190 -14.00 -14.23 -6.94
N GLU A 191 -13.12 -13.28 -7.16
CA GLU A 191 -11.68 -13.47 -7.13
C GLU A 191 -11.05 -12.70 -5.94
N ILE A 192 -10.00 -13.25 -5.35
CA ILE A 192 -9.24 -12.58 -4.29
C ILE A 192 -7.75 -12.71 -4.55
N ILE A 193 -7.03 -11.60 -4.37
CA ILE A 193 -5.58 -11.55 -4.49
C ILE A 193 -4.98 -11.22 -3.13
N PHE A 194 -4.19 -12.15 -2.62
CA PHE A 194 -3.37 -11.95 -1.41
C PHE A 194 -1.92 -11.69 -1.78
N SER A 195 -1.30 -10.73 -1.11
CA SER A 195 0.15 -10.48 -1.14
C SER A 195 0.59 -9.84 0.19
N GLY A 196 1.90 -9.61 0.37
CA GLY A 196 2.44 -9.06 1.62
C GLY A 196 2.98 -10.13 2.58
N PHE A 197 3.29 -11.32 2.06
CA PHE A 197 3.79 -12.46 2.83
C PHE A 197 4.95 -13.17 2.11
N LEU A 198 5.61 -14.10 2.80
CA LEU A 198 6.79 -14.81 2.34
C LEU A 198 6.44 -16.24 1.89
N LYS A 199 7.40 -16.92 1.27
CA LYS A 199 7.22 -18.28 0.71
C LYS A 199 6.79 -19.30 1.78
N GLU A 200 7.33 -19.22 2.98
CA GLU A 200 7.01 -20.08 4.12
C GLU A 200 5.57 -19.93 4.62
N ASP A 201 4.91 -18.83 4.28
CA ASP A 201 3.53 -18.55 4.69
C ASP A 201 2.48 -19.18 3.77
N ILE A 202 2.86 -19.55 2.53
CA ILE A 202 1.96 -20.08 1.50
C ILE A 202 1.14 -21.27 2.00
N PRO A 203 1.75 -22.32 2.64
CA PRO A 203 0.97 -23.49 3.05
C PRO A 203 -0.16 -23.14 4.03
N LEU A 204 0.08 -22.23 4.98
CA LEU A 204 -0.92 -21.82 5.97
C LEU A 204 -2.07 -21.03 5.32
N ILE A 205 -1.75 -20.13 4.38
CA ILE A 205 -2.76 -19.34 3.68
C ILE A 205 -3.60 -20.25 2.78
N LEU A 206 -2.98 -21.17 2.03
CA LEU A 206 -3.70 -22.09 1.14
C LEU A 206 -4.59 -23.06 1.93
N GLU A 207 -4.09 -23.67 3.01
CA GLU A 207 -4.89 -24.55 3.86
C GLU A 207 -6.15 -23.84 4.35
N LYS A 208 -6.01 -22.60 4.85
CA LYS A 208 -7.14 -21.83 5.33
C LYS A 208 -8.10 -21.43 4.20
N SER A 209 -7.56 -21.11 3.03
CA SER A 209 -8.32 -20.75 1.83
C SER A 209 -9.18 -21.91 1.35
N GLU A 210 -8.59 -23.11 1.22
CA GLU A 210 -9.27 -24.33 0.80
C GLU A 210 -10.41 -24.73 1.75
N GLN A 211 -10.19 -24.62 3.06
CA GLN A 211 -11.23 -24.85 4.08
C GLN A 211 -12.45 -23.93 3.92
N LEU A 212 -12.26 -22.77 3.30
CA LEU A 212 -13.30 -21.76 3.07
C LEU A 212 -13.86 -21.79 1.63
N GLY A 213 -13.46 -22.78 0.81
CA GLY A 213 -13.94 -22.94 -0.56
C GLY A 213 -13.30 -22.01 -1.58
N LEU A 214 -12.07 -21.54 -1.31
CA LEU A 214 -11.26 -20.84 -2.30
C LEU A 214 -10.33 -21.81 -3.03
N GLU A 215 -10.25 -21.69 -4.33
CA GLU A 215 -9.38 -22.47 -5.21
C GLU A 215 -8.24 -21.60 -5.72
N LEU A 216 -7.02 -22.14 -5.76
CA LEU A 216 -5.85 -21.45 -6.27
C LEU A 216 -5.93 -21.33 -7.80
N VAL A 217 -5.90 -20.11 -8.32
CA VAL A 217 -5.81 -19.81 -9.76
C VAL A 217 -4.33 -19.73 -10.16
N VAL A 218 -3.54 -18.89 -9.48
CA VAL A 218 -2.11 -18.72 -9.75
C VAL A 218 -1.35 -18.27 -8.50
N SER A 219 -0.10 -18.70 -8.42
CA SER A 219 0.88 -18.22 -7.44
C SER A 219 2.04 -17.59 -8.19
N LYS A 220 2.42 -16.36 -7.81
CA LYS A 220 3.54 -15.62 -8.38
C LYS A 220 4.44 -15.09 -7.27
N HIS A 221 5.69 -14.79 -7.62
CA HIS A 221 6.62 -14.19 -6.68
C HIS A 221 7.54 -13.16 -7.34
N LYS A 222 8.06 -12.26 -6.54
CA LYS A 222 9.15 -11.35 -6.89
C LYS A 222 10.10 -11.29 -5.70
N ASN A 223 11.35 -11.71 -5.93
CA ASN A 223 12.31 -11.95 -4.85
C ASN A 223 11.74 -12.91 -3.79
N LYS A 224 11.70 -12.51 -2.51
CA LYS A 224 11.13 -13.30 -1.40
C LYS A 224 9.61 -13.18 -1.24
N TRP A 225 9.01 -12.15 -1.83
CA TRP A 225 7.60 -11.83 -1.66
C TRP A 225 6.72 -12.64 -2.60
N GLN A 226 5.57 -13.04 -2.08
CA GLN A 226 4.63 -13.92 -2.76
C GLN A 226 3.29 -13.22 -3.02
N MET A 227 2.57 -13.73 -3.99
CA MET A 227 1.19 -13.37 -4.30
C MET A 227 0.42 -14.65 -4.65
N LEU A 228 -0.79 -14.76 -4.11
CA LEU A 228 -1.76 -15.81 -4.44
C LEU A 228 -3.00 -15.15 -5.02
N HIS A 229 -3.42 -15.59 -6.18
CA HIS A 229 -4.71 -15.29 -6.77
C HIS A 229 -5.61 -16.51 -6.63
N LEU A 230 -6.73 -16.34 -5.94
CA LEU A 230 -7.68 -17.40 -5.66
C LEU A 230 -9.07 -16.99 -6.13
N LYS A 231 -9.93 -18.00 -6.29
CA LYS A 231 -11.32 -17.84 -6.75
C LYS A 231 -12.25 -18.64 -5.86
N LYS A 232 -13.40 -18.07 -5.54
CA LYS A 232 -14.44 -18.76 -4.79
C LYS A 232 -15.18 -19.74 -5.71
N ALA A 233 -15.22 -21.02 -5.31
CA ALA A 233 -15.89 -22.10 -6.02
C ALA A 233 -17.39 -21.85 -6.25
#